data_a79586aa7e6f5e2b2eff268bd9816135
#
_entry.id   a79586aa7e6f5e2b2eff268bd9816135
#
_cell.length_a   1.000
_cell.length_b   1.000
_cell.length_c   1.000
_cell.angle_alpha   90.00
_cell.angle_beta   90.00
_cell.angle_gamma   90.00
#
_symmetry.space_group_name_H-M   'P 1'
#
loop_
_entity.id
_entity.type
_entity.pdbx_description
1 polymer ?
#
loop_
_entity_poly.entity_id
_entity_poly.type
_entity_poly.pdbx_seq_one_letter_code
_entity_poly.pdbx_strand_id
1 'polypeptide(L)'
;MNARWIVFVLAALMHQACVAAESARRPNVLFIFTDDHAQHAISCYGSKVNQTPHLDRLASGGARFLNSFVTNSICTPSRATLLTGQYSHKNGVPVFNRFDGTRDHVAKRLQAAGYHTGMVGKWHLGSDPTGFDRWIVLPGQGAYRNPTFLVPGGSVSIEGHCTQVTTDLGLEFLRTRPVEKPFFLMLHQKAPHRDWTPDDANRAKFAGAVIPEPATLFDDYATRPAALPENEQTIARDLTRRDLKLEPPAGLAAKDRQRWLGEKPMEVEVDGNPLTGKDLVRWKYQRFMQDYLACVQGVDDGIGQILDHLDAQGLADDTIVIYTTDNGWYLGDLGLYDKRFMYEPGLRTPLLVRGPGIAQGITPDQFVANIDLAPTILDVAGVPIPASVQGRSVAPLLRGEQPADWRTSVYYRYYHDPGHHNTRAHYGVRTATHKLIHYWKKAAWELYDLVKDPTEQHNLLFDPAEAESPEVARTFASLRSEIERLQAEFEDDGLYADPQTWPPGTVDGPFDEKQPLGMKSVAEAIAASAR
;
A
#
# COMPACT_ATOMS: atom_id res chain seq x y z
N MET A 1 -44.16 -50.06 3.80
CA MET A 1 -43.08 -49.15 4.21
C MET A 1 -43.56 -48.37 5.41
N ASN A 2 -42.90 -48.57 6.58
CA ASN A 2 -43.39 -48.03 7.85
C ASN A 2 -43.14 -46.52 7.93
N ALA A 3 -44.13 -45.75 8.36
CA ALA A 3 -44.07 -44.28 8.54
C ALA A 3 -42.80 -43.77 9.29
N ARG A 4 -42.21 -44.60 10.12
CA ARG A 4 -40.94 -44.34 10.84
C ARG A 4 -39.73 -44.20 9.91
N TRP A 5 -39.66 -44.93 8.80
CA TRP A 5 -38.59 -44.83 7.81
C TRP A 5 -38.68 -43.55 6.98
N ILE A 6 -39.90 -43.08 6.69
CA ILE A 6 -40.11 -41.83 5.93
C ILE A 6 -39.68 -40.62 6.77
N VAL A 7 -39.95 -40.63 8.09
CA VAL A 7 -39.52 -39.54 9.00
C VAL A 7 -37.98 -39.47 9.12
N PHE A 8 -37.31 -40.64 9.20
CA PHE A 8 -35.84 -40.69 9.27
C PHE A 8 -35.18 -40.22 7.96
N VAL A 9 -35.72 -40.57 6.80
CA VAL A 9 -35.21 -40.14 5.50
C VAL A 9 -35.44 -38.63 5.30
N LEU A 10 -36.59 -38.08 5.68
CA LEU A 10 -36.86 -36.64 5.64
C LEU A 10 -36.00 -35.86 6.63
N ALA A 11 -35.73 -36.36 7.82
CA ALA A 11 -34.83 -35.73 8.79
C ALA A 11 -33.38 -35.76 8.32
N ALA A 12 -32.92 -36.85 7.67
CA ALA A 12 -31.58 -36.95 7.07
C ALA A 12 -31.43 -36.02 5.85
N LEU A 13 -32.46 -35.90 5.02
CA LEU A 13 -32.48 -34.97 3.88
C LEU A 13 -32.52 -33.50 4.34
N MET A 14 -33.30 -33.19 5.39
CA MET A 14 -33.26 -31.85 5.99
C MET A 14 -31.92 -31.53 6.67
N HIS A 15 -31.30 -32.52 7.32
CA HIS A 15 -29.98 -32.35 7.92
C HIS A 15 -28.90 -32.14 6.83
N GLN A 16 -28.94 -32.93 5.74
CA GLN A 16 -28.07 -32.72 4.58
C GLN A 16 -28.33 -31.38 3.86
N ALA A 17 -29.59 -30.95 3.77
CA ALA A 17 -29.94 -29.65 3.19
C ALA A 17 -29.49 -28.48 4.09
N CYS A 18 -29.58 -28.64 5.43
CA CYS A 18 -29.07 -27.66 6.41
C CYS A 18 -27.54 -27.56 6.35
N VAL A 19 -26.83 -28.70 6.33
CA VAL A 19 -25.37 -28.77 6.20
C VAL A 19 -24.91 -28.24 4.84
N ALA A 20 -25.66 -28.50 3.75
CA ALA A 20 -25.37 -27.94 2.43
C ALA A 20 -25.67 -26.42 2.35
N ALA A 21 -26.66 -25.91 3.08
CA ALA A 21 -26.95 -24.50 3.19
C ALA A 21 -25.91 -23.74 4.05
N GLU A 22 -25.35 -24.38 5.06
CA GLU A 22 -24.27 -23.83 5.88
C GLU A 22 -22.94 -23.76 5.10
N SER A 23 -22.72 -24.66 4.12
CA SER A 23 -21.55 -24.68 3.24
C SER A 23 -21.58 -23.65 2.10
N ALA A 24 -22.63 -22.82 1.98
CA ALA A 24 -22.84 -21.90 0.86
C ALA A 24 -22.75 -20.41 1.23
N ARG A 25 -22.44 -20.05 2.49
CA ARG A 25 -22.31 -18.65 2.87
C ARG A 25 -20.95 -18.10 2.44
N ARG A 26 -20.98 -17.16 1.49
CA ARG A 26 -19.75 -16.47 1.05
C ARG A 26 -19.14 -15.69 2.21
N PRO A 27 -17.80 -15.73 2.41
CA PRO A 27 -17.15 -15.00 3.48
C PRO A 27 -17.28 -13.50 3.28
N ASN A 28 -17.32 -12.75 4.36
CA ASN A 28 -17.05 -11.32 4.31
C ASN A 28 -15.59 -11.06 3.93
N VAL A 29 -15.32 -9.94 3.30
CA VAL A 29 -13.94 -9.51 2.99
C VAL A 29 -13.71 -8.10 3.53
N LEU A 30 -12.77 -7.99 4.47
CA LEU A 30 -12.26 -6.72 4.98
C LEU A 30 -10.86 -6.49 4.43
N PHE A 31 -10.72 -5.47 3.59
CA PHE A 31 -9.44 -5.08 3.00
C PHE A 31 -8.94 -3.80 3.68
N ILE A 32 -7.95 -3.94 4.56
CA ILE A 32 -7.29 -2.83 5.27
C ILE A 32 -6.05 -2.42 4.48
N PHE A 33 -6.00 -1.17 4.07
CA PHE A 33 -4.98 -0.64 3.20
C PHE A 33 -4.39 0.64 3.76
N THR A 34 -3.08 0.67 3.90
CA THR A 34 -2.34 1.85 4.37
C THR A 34 -1.64 2.56 3.21
N ASP A 35 -1.10 3.74 3.50
CA ASP A 35 -0.39 4.56 2.54
C ASP A 35 1.05 4.75 3.02
N ASP A 36 2.00 4.18 2.26
CA ASP A 36 3.45 4.29 2.55
C ASP A 36 3.91 3.55 3.84
N HIS A 37 3.38 2.37 4.13
CA HIS A 37 3.79 1.60 5.31
C HIS A 37 4.94 0.65 5.00
N ALA A 38 6.16 1.02 5.42
CA ALA A 38 7.35 0.18 5.28
C ALA A 38 7.17 -1.19 5.95
N GLN A 39 7.44 -2.27 5.22
CA GLN A 39 7.35 -3.64 5.75
C GLN A 39 8.21 -3.81 7.01
N HIS A 40 9.43 -3.28 7.00
CA HIS A 40 10.38 -3.37 8.10
C HIS A 40 10.09 -2.42 9.30
N ALA A 41 8.98 -1.66 9.27
CA ALA A 41 8.43 -0.97 10.44
C ALA A 41 7.41 -1.82 11.22
N ILE A 42 7.13 -3.05 10.80
CA ILE A 42 6.13 -3.94 11.41
C ILE A 42 6.84 -5.05 12.19
N SER A 43 6.42 -5.29 13.45
CA SER A 43 7.12 -6.23 14.35
C SER A 43 7.14 -7.67 13.83
N CYS A 44 6.06 -8.19 13.25
CA CYS A 44 6.06 -9.54 12.68
C CYS A 44 6.99 -9.71 11.45
N TYR A 45 7.45 -8.62 10.85
CA TYR A 45 8.49 -8.63 9.80
C TYR A 45 9.89 -8.35 10.36
N GLY A 46 10.06 -8.36 11.69
CA GLY A 46 11.36 -8.22 12.35
C GLY A 46 11.77 -6.77 12.61
N SER A 47 10.81 -5.84 12.68
CA SER A 47 11.11 -4.45 13.08
C SER A 47 11.88 -4.40 14.40
N LYS A 48 12.94 -3.59 14.40
CA LYS A 48 13.73 -3.26 15.62
C LYS A 48 13.37 -1.88 16.18
N VAL A 49 12.49 -1.17 15.47
CA VAL A 49 12.19 0.24 15.75
C VAL A 49 10.75 0.46 16.19
N ASN A 50 9.88 -0.53 16.03
CA ASN A 50 8.47 -0.44 16.40
C ASN A 50 7.90 -1.77 16.87
N GLN A 51 6.77 -1.71 17.59
CA GLN A 51 5.97 -2.87 17.97
C GLN A 51 4.53 -2.65 17.49
N THR A 52 4.00 -3.63 16.75
CA THR A 52 2.67 -3.56 16.14
C THR A 52 1.87 -4.82 16.51
N PRO A 53 1.43 -4.93 17.80
CA PRO A 53 0.85 -6.17 18.33
C PRO A 53 -0.44 -6.60 17.62
N HIS A 54 -1.20 -5.68 17.05
CA HIS A 54 -2.45 -6.02 16.36
C HIS A 54 -2.20 -6.54 14.94
N LEU A 55 -1.16 -6.03 14.26
CA LEU A 55 -0.65 -6.64 13.02
C LEU A 55 -0.02 -8.00 13.28
N ASP A 56 0.68 -8.18 14.41
CA ASP A 56 1.22 -9.49 14.82
C ASP A 56 0.10 -10.51 15.08
N ARG A 57 -1.06 -10.06 15.61
CA ARG A 57 -2.26 -10.89 15.76
C ARG A 57 -2.83 -11.35 14.41
N LEU A 58 -2.80 -10.50 13.38
CA LEU A 58 -3.16 -10.91 12.01
C LEU A 58 -2.19 -11.97 11.49
N ALA A 59 -0.89 -11.72 11.64
CA ALA A 59 0.16 -12.62 11.17
C ALA A 59 0.10 -14.00 11.83
N SER A 60 -0.09 -14.06 13.14
CA SER A 60 -0.15 -15.32 13.90
C SER A 60 -1.43 -16.11 13.62
N GLY A 61 -2.54 -15.42 13.37
CA GLY A 61 -3.84 -16.03 13.05
C GLY A 61 -4.04 -16.38 11.58
N GLY A 62 -3.02 -16.20 10.72
CA GLY A 62 -3.17 -16.42 9.28
C GLY A 62 -1.85 -16.59 8.54
N ALA A 63 -1.76 -16.03 7.34
CA ALA A 63 -0.60 -16.07 6.47
C ALA A 63 0.14 -14.73 6.48
N ARG A 64 1.47 -14.78 6.56
CA ARG A 64 2.39 -13.63 6.43
C ARG A 64 3.31 -13.84 5.23
N PHE A 65 3.15 -13.06 4.19
CA PHE A 65 3.98 -13.15 2.99
C PHE A 65 5.28 -12.35 3.15
N LEU A 66 6.41 -13.01 2.97
CA LEU A 66 7.74 -12.38 3.05
C LEU A 66 8.10 -11.66 1.73
N ASN A 67 7.60 -12.15 0.60
CA ASN A 67 7.94 -11.72 -0.74
C ASN A 67 6.71 -11.14 -1.46
N SER A 68 6.13 -10.08 -0.88
CA SER A 68 5.07 -9.27 -1.49
C SER A 68 5.65 -7.96 -2.03
N PHE A 69 5.25 -7.58 -3.25
CA PHE A 69 5.86 -6.49 -4.00
C PHE A 69 4.81 -5.59 -4.66
N VAL A 70 5.17 -4.33 -4.88
CA VAL A 70 4.42 -3.40 -5.71
C VAL A 70 4.98 -3.40 -7.13
N THR A 71 4.12 -3.22 -8.14
CA THR A 71 4.54 -3.22 -9.56
C THR A 71 4.84 -1.82 -10.11
N ASN A 72 4.38 -0.76 -9.41
CA ASN A 72 4.68 0.64 -9.67
C ASN A 72 4.54 1.38 -8.32
N SER A 73 5.66 1.72 -7.69
CA SER A 73 5.74 2.24 -6.31
C SER A 73 5.34 3.71 -6.22
N ILE A 74 4.06 3.99 -6.48
CA ILE A 74 3.42 5.30 -6.39
C ILE A 74 1.92 5.12 -6.12
N CYS A 75 1.33 5.93 -5.24
CA CYS A 75 -0.01 5.72 -4.68
C CYS A 75 -1.10 5.45 -5.73
N THR A 76 -1.32 6.38 -6.66
CA THR A 76 -2.41 6.30 -7.64
C THR A 76 -2.28 5.08 -8.56
N PRO A 77 -1.13 4.82 -9.21
CA PRO A 77 -0.93 3.61 -10.00
C PRO A 77 -1.13 2.31 -9.21
N SER A 78 -0.56 2.22 -8.00
CA SER A 78 -0.72 1.04 -7.17
C SER A 78 -2.18 0.77 -6.78
N ARG A 79 -2.93 1.83 -6.45
CA ARG A 79 -4.37 1.73 -6.12
C ARG A 79 -5.21 1.30 -7.33
N ALA A 80 -4.90 1.80 -8.53
CA ALA A 80 -5.53 1.34 -9.77
C ALA A 80 -5.20 -0.12 -10.08
N THR A 81 -3.94 -0.53 -9.87
CA THR A 81 -3.48 -1.92 -10.03
C THR A 81 -4.21 -2.86 -9.07
N LEU A 82 -4.32 -2.48 -7.79
CA LEU A 82 -5.08 -3.22 -6.79
C LEU A 82 -6.54 -3.46 -7.21
N LEU A 83 -7.22 -2.43 -7.72
CA LEU A 83 -8.62 -2.54 -8.14
C LEU A 83 -8.81 -3.45 -9.34
N THR A 84 -7.94 -3.34 -10.33
CA THR A 84 -8.11 -3.96 -11.64
C THR A 84 -7.41 -5.31 -11.81
N GLY A 85 -6.39 -5.60 -10.98
CA GLY A 85 -5.48 -6.73 -11.18
C GLY A 85 -4.64 -6.60 -12.44
N GLN A 86 -4.39 -5.36 -12.91
CA GLN A 86 -3.65 -5.07 -14.14
C GLN A 86 -2.49 -4.12 -13.88
N TYR A 87 -1.40 -4.28 -14.65
CA TYR A 87 -0.29 -3.31 -14.67
C TYR A 87 -0.74 -1.93 -15.13
N SER A 88 0.01 -0.91 -14.77
CA SER A 88 -0.31 0.50 -15.06
C SER A 88 -0.50 0.79 -16.56
N HIS A 89 0.25 0.14 -17.45
CA HIS A 89 0.11 0.30 -18.91
C HIS A 89 -1.19 -0.31 -19.45
N LYS A 90 -1.80 -1.26 -18.74
CA LYS A 90 -3.09 -1.87 -19.11
C LYS A 90 -4.27 -1.16 -18.46
N ASN A 91 -4.16 -0.79 -17.18
CA ASN A 91 -5.24 -0.11 -16.47
C ASN A 91 -5.34 1.39 -16.80
N GLY A 92 -4.34 1.96 -17.50
CA GLY A 92 -4.34 3.35 -17.94
C GLY A 92 -3.94 4.36 -16.87
N VAL A 93 -3.31 3.92 -15.76
CA VAL A 93 -2.86 4.79 -14.65
C VAL A 93 -1.35 4.63 -14.42
N PRO A 94 -0.49 5.14 -15.33
CA PRO A 94 0.96 5.06 -15.17
C PRO A 94 1.53 6.05 -14.15
N VAL A 95 0.85 7.18 -13.91
CA VAL A 95 1.29 8.29 -13.05
C VAL A 95 0.11 8.78 -12.18
N PHE A 96 0.15 10.03 -11.70
CA PHE A 96 -0.95 10.66 -10.96
C PHE A 96 -2.10 11.14 -11.87
N ASN A 97 -2.44 10.37 -12.88
CA ASN A 97 -3.58 10.67 -13.75
C ASN A 97 -4.89 10.08 -13.19
N ARG A 98 -6.01 10.61 -13.67
CA ARG A 98 -7.35 10.19 -13.24
C ARG A 98 -7.65 8.75 -13.68
N PHE A 99 -8.17 7.93 -12.77
CA PHE A 99 -8.66 6.58 -13.06
C PHE A 99 -10.03 6.64 -13.78
N ASP A 100 -10.18 5.87 -14.82
CA ASP A 100 -11.47 5.68 -15.49
C ASP A 100 -12.37 4.74 -14.68
N GLY A 101 -13.30 5.32 -13.93
CA GLY A 101 -14.27 4.59 -13.11
C GLY A 101 -15.25 3.72 -13.91
N THR A 102 -15.29 3.79 -15.25
CA THR A 102 -16.12 2.88 -16.07
C THR A 102 -15.51 1.49 -16.22
N ARG A 103 -14.19 1.36 -16.02
CA ARG A 103 -13.47 0.08 -16.09
C ARG A 103 -14.06 -0.96 -15.15
N ASP A 104 -13.96 -2.21 -15.57
CA ASP A 104 -14.27 -3.36 -14.73
C ASP A 104 -13.20 -3.52 -13.63
N HIS A 105 -13.63 -3.81 -12.40
CA HIS A 105 -12.75 -4.00 -11.26
C HIS A 105 -13.41 -4.77 -10.12
N VAL A 106 -12.61 -5.19 -9.15
CA VAL A 106 -12.99 -6.10 -8.06
C VAL A 106 -14.27 -5.68 -7.32
N ALA A 107 -14.44 -4.39 -6.99
CA ALA A 107 -15.60 -3.93 -6.23
C ALA A 107 -16.91 -4.04 -7.03
N LYS A 108 -16.89 -3.72 -8.33
CA LYS A 108 -18.06 -3.91 -9.22
C LYS A 108 -18.47 -5.36 -9.31
N ARG A 109 -17.50 -6.27 -9.41
CA ARG A 109 -17.73 -7.72 -9.48
C ARG A 109 -18.35 -8.26 -8.19
N LEU A 110 -17.85 -7.83 -7.04
CA LEU A 110 -18.41 -8.22 -5.75
C LEU A 110 -19.79 -7.63 -5.53
N GLN A 111 -20.04 -6.36 -5.90
CA GLN A 111 -21.37 -5.76 -5.85
C GLN A 111 -22.37 -6.53 -6.72
N ALA A 112 -22.00 -6.85 -7.94
CA ALA A 112 -22.83 -7.65 -8.85
C ALA A 112 -23.07 -9.08 -8.33
N ALA A 113 -22.14 -9.62 -7.53
CA ALA A 113 -22.29 -10.92 -6.86
C ALA A 113 -23.12 -10.86 -5.56
N GLY A 114 -23.67 -9.69 -5.20
CA GLY A 114 -24.58 -9.52 -4.06
C GLY A 114 -23.91 -9.13 -2.74
N TYR A 115 -22.61 -8.79 -2.75
CA TYR A 115 -21.94 -8.20 -1.60
C TYR A 115 -22.47 -6.79 -1.32
N HIS A 116 -22.56 -6.43 -0.04
CA HIS A 116 -22.69 -5.03 0.37
C HIS A 116 -21.29 -4.40 0.38
N THR A 117 -21.07 -3.46 -0.52
CA THR A 117 -19.73 -2.93 -0.79
C THR A 117 -19.52 -1.55 -0.19
N GLY A 118 -18.37 -1.35 0.47
CA GLY A 118 -17.98 -0.09 1.10
C GLY A 118 -16.57 0.35 0.76
N MET A 119 -16.39 1.69 0.56
CA MET A 119 -15.09 2.33 0.41
C MET A 119 -14.97 3.46 1.43
N VAL A 120 -14.04 3.35 2.37
CA VAL A 120 -13.80 4.31 3.46
C VAL A 120 -12.34 4.77 3.46
N GLY A 121 -12.09 6.07 3.47
CA GLY A 121 -10.76 6.66 3.64
C GLY A 121 -10.08 7.08 2.35
N LYS A 122 -8.78 6.82 2.18
CA LYS A 122 -7.99 7.36 1.05
C LYS A 122 -8.27 6.61 -0.26
N TRP A 123 -8.96 7.26 -1.19
CA TRP A 123 -9.20 6.76 -2.55
C TRP A 123 -8.08 7.12 -3.53
N HIS A 124 -7.79 8.39 -3.67
CA HIS A 124 -6.68 8.96 -4.46
C HIS A 124 -6.60 8.50 -5.92
N LEU A 125 -7.75 8.42 -6.60
CA LEU A 125 -7.85 8.03 -8.02
C LEU A 125 -8.48 9.12 -8.90
N GLY A 126 -8.80 10.30 -8.34
CA GLY A 126 -9.30 11.47 -9.07
C GLY A 126 -10.73 11.35 -9.62
N SER A 127 -11.36 10.20 -9.51
CA SER A 127 -12.76 9.94 -9.87
C SER A 127 -13.56 9.52 -8.65
N ASP A 128 -14.87 9.68 -8.68
CA ASP A 128 -15.73 9.13 -7.64
C ASP A 128 -15.63 7.59 -7.63
N PRO A 129 -15.66 6.95 -6.44
CA PRO A 129 -15.68 5.49 -6.34
C PRO A 129 -16.89 4.88 -7.05
N THR A 130 -16.67 3.82 -7.81
CA THR A 130 -17.71 3.04 -8.49
C THR A 130 -17.74 1.61 -7.99
N GLY A 131 -18.87 0.91 -8.09
CA GLY A 131 -19.01 -0.46 -7.58
C GLY A 131 -19.10 -0.55 -6.05
N PHE A 132 -19.44 0.57 -5.39
CA PHE A 132 -19.66 0.63 -3.94
C PHE A 132 -21.07 1.13 -3.63
N ASP A 133 -21.75 0.44 -2.69
CA ASP A 133 -23.05 0.85 -2.18
C ASP A 133 -22.94 2.06 -1.25
N ARG A 134 -21.81 2.14 -0.52
CA ARG A 134 -21.43 3.27 0.33
C ARG A 134 -19.99 3.66 0.08
N TRP A 135 -19.74 4.96 -0.01
CA TRP A 135 -18.37 5.47 -0.05
C TRP A 135 -18.22 6.83 0.63
N ILE A 136 -17.14 6.97 1.36
CA ILE A 136 -16.72 8.19 2.03
C ILE A 136 -15.19 8.29 1.95
N VAL A 137 -14.69 9.23 1.15
CA VAL A 137 -13.28 9.24 0.76
C VAL A 137 -12.62 10.59 0.94
N LEU A 138 -11.32 10.55 1.28
CA LEU A 138 -10.50 11.75 1.40
C LEU A 138 -10.28 12.39 0.01
N PRO A 139 -10.39 13.71 -0.13
CA PRO A 139 -9.97 14.42 -1.33
C PRO A 139 -8.44 14.41 -1.43
N GLY A 140 -7.89 13.99 -2.57
CA GLY A 140 -6.44 13.92 -2.81
C GLY A 140 -5.70 13.18 -1.69
N GLN A 141 -4.72 13.85 -1.09
CA GLN A 141 -3.93 13.30 0.02
C GLN A 141 -4.65 13.34 1.38
N GLY A 142 -5.71 14.11 1.53
CA GLY A 142 -6.42 14.30 2.79
C GLY A 142 -5.61 15.05 3.86
N ALA A 143 -6.27 15.42 4.94
CA ALA A 143 -5.67 16.07 6.12
C ALA A 143 -5.65 15.12 7.32
N TYR A 144 -4.63 15.22 8.18
CA TYR A 144 -4.56 14.42 9.41
C TYR A 144 -5.49 14.92 10.53
N ARG A 145 -5.76 16.21 10.60
CA ARG A 145 -6.65 16.77 11.63
C ARG A 145 -7.91 17.34 10.99
N ASN A 146 -9.05 17.06 11.62
CA ASN A 146 -10.39 17.46 11.19
C ASN A 146 -10.61 17.21 9.70
N PRO A 147 -10.45 15.95 9.23
CA PRO A 147 -10.47 15.64 7.81
C PRO A 147 -11.83 15.97 7.18
N THR A 148 -11.77 16.47 5.95
CA THR A 148 -12.92 16.54 5.07
C THR A 148 -12.95 15.28 4.21
N PHE A 149 -14.14 14.73 4.01
CA PHE A 149 -14.38 13.58 3.14
C PHE A 149 -15.38 13.96 2.04
N LEU A 150 -15.19 13.38 0.86
CA LEU A 150 -16.17 13.39 -0.21
C LEU A 150 -17.17 12.25 0.00
N VAL A 151 -18.44 12.52 -0.27
CA VAL A 151 -19.55 11.55 -0.24
C VAL A 151 -20.41 11.74 -1.50
N PRO A 152 -21.31 10.80 -1.85
CA PRO A 152 -22.30 11.06 -2.89
C PRO A 152 -23.07 12.35 -2.61
N GLY A 153 -22.98 13.31 -3.54
CA GLY A 153 -23.71 14.59 -3.43
C GLY A 153 -23.04 15.71 -2.64
N GLY A 154 -21.85 15.48 -2.01
CA GLY A 154 -21.21 16.57 -1.28
C GLY A 154 -19.90 16.24 -0.60
N SER A 155 -19.53 17.07 0.37
CA SER A 155 -18.41 16.83 1.26
C SER A 155 -18.79 17.07 2.71
N VAL A 156 -18.26 16.25 3.62
CA VAL A 156 -18.49 16.33 5.07
C VAL A 156 -17.16 16.50 5.78
N SER A 157 -17.12 17.32 6.82
CA SER A 157 -15.96 17.41 7.71
C SER A 157 -16.26 16.72 9.03
N ILE A 158 -15.28 16.02 9.59
CA ILE A 158 -15.41 15.29 10.86
C ILE A 158 -14.29 15.76 11.79
N GLU A 159 -14.65 16.10 13.02
CA GLU A 159 -13.67 16.49 14.02
C GLU A 159 -12.85 15.28 14.48
N GLY A 160 -11.54 15.48 14.65
CA GLY A 160 -10.65 14.46 15.19
C GLY A 160 -9.43 14.19 14.33
N HIS A 161 -8.72 13.10 14.67
CA HIS A 161 -7.54 12.64 13.94
C HIS A 161 -7.95 11.67 12.84
N CYS A 162 -7.44 11.86 11.63
CA CYS A 162 -7.84 11.13 10.41
C CYS A 162 -7.78 9.61 10.57
N THR A 163 -6.74 9.08 11.22
CA THR A 163 -6.59 7.63 11.43
C THR A 163 -7.72 7.08 12.29
N GLN A 164 -8.03 7.74 13.41
CA GLN A 164 -9.14 7.34 14.27
C GLN A 164 -10.49 7.52 13.58
N VAL A 165 -10.71 8.67 12.94
CA VAL A 165 -11.96 8.95 12.20
C VAL A 165 -12.19 7.90 11.10
N THR A 166 -11.14 7.51 10.35
CA THR A 166 -11.26 6.46 9.32
C THR A 166 -11.58 5.10 9.95
N THR A 167 -10.99 4.78 11.11
CA THR A 167 -11.30 3.56 11.87
C THR A 167 -12.76 3.57 12.32
N ASP A 168 -13.23 4.67 12.91
CA ASP A 168 -14.61 4.83 13.40
C ASP A 168 -15.64 4.73 12.27
N LEU A 169 -15.34 5.31 11.09
CA LEU A 169 -16.16 5.17 9.89
C LEU A 169 -16.23 3.69 9.42
N GLY A 170 -15.12 2.97 9.48
CA GLY A 170 -15.10 1.53 9.20
C GLY A 170 -15.95 0.74 10.19
N LEU A 171 -15.83 1.02 11.48
CA LEU A 171 -16.65 0.40 12.53
C LEU A 171 -18.14 0.71 12.33
N GLU A 172 -18.49 1.93 11.98
CA GLU A 172 -19.87 2.34 11.75
C GLU A 172 -20.46 1.69 10.48
N PHE A 173 -19.65 1.52 9.42
CA PHE A 173 -20.04 0.70 8.28
C PHE A 173 -20.38 -0.72 8.70
N LEU A 174 -19.51 -1.36 9.52
CA LEU A 174 -19.72 -2.72 10.02
C LEU A 174 -20.98 -2.84 10.91
N ARG A 175 -21.31 -1.82 11.70
CA ARG A 175 -22.53 -1.80 12.56
C ARG A 175 -23.81 -1.62 11.76
N THR A 176 -23.77 -0.81 10.70
CA THR A 176 -24.98 -0.38 9.97
C THR A 176 -25.20 -1.10 8.65
N ARG A 177 -24.36 -2.08 8.30
CA ARG A 177 -24.50 -2.89 7.10
C ARG A 177 -25.75 -3.79 7.15
N PRO A 178 -26.33 -4.18 6.01
CA PRO A 178 -27.30 -5.26 5.94
C PRO A 178 -26.70 -6.59 6.41
N VAL A 179 -27.23 -7.18 7.49
CA VAL A 179 -26.65 -8.39 8.11
C VAL A 179 -26.86 -9.67 7.30
N GLU A 180 -27.85 -9.65 6.40
CA GLU A 180 -28.19 -10.76 5.51
C GLU A 180 -27.27 -10.89 4.29
N LYS A 181 -26.46 -9.85 4.01
CA LYS A 181 -25.51 -9.84 2.90
C LYS A 181 -24.09 -10.01 3.39
N PRO A 182 -23.23 -10.75 2.66
CA PRO A 182 -21.80 -10.63 2.89
C PRO A 182 -21.35 -9.22 2.56
N PHE A 183 -20.31 -8.72 3.25
CA PHE A 183 -19.75 -7.40 2.95
C PHE A 183 -18.37 -7.49 2.31
N PHE A 184 -18.05 -6.49 1.49
CA PHE A 184 -16.72 -6.13 1.06
C PHE A 184 -16.42 -4.71 1.48
N LEU A 185 -15.55 -4.53 2.46
CA LEU A 185 -15.13 -3.21 2.92
C LEU A 185 -13.66 -2.97 2.57
N MET A 186 -13.41 -1.91 1.78
CA MET A 186 -12.08 -1.32 1.59
C MET A 186 -11.91 -0.20 2.60
N LEU A 187 -11.10 -0.44 3.64
CA LEU A 187 -10.78 0.51 4.71
C LEU A 187 -9.35 1.03 4.49
N HIS A 188 -9.25 2.23 3.92
CA HIS A 188 -8.00 2.79 3.45
C HIS A 188 -7.53 3.93 4.35
N GLN A 189 -6.51 3.67 5.16
CA GLN A 189 -5.87 4.68 6.01
C GLN A 189 -5.01 5.65 5.17
N LYS A 190 -4.99 6.94 5.57
CA LYS A 190 -4.00 7.90 5.08
C LYS A 190 -2.62 7.64 5.69
N ALA A 191 -2.58 7.24 6.95
CA ALA A 191 -1.34 6.99 7.67
C ALA A 191 -0.65 5.70 7.15
N PRO A 192 0.70 5.67 7.19
CA PRO A 192 1.63 6.70 7.67
C PRO A 192 2.18 7.66 6.58
N HIS A 193 1.40 8.04 5.55
CA HIS A 193 1.83 8.95 4.49
C HIS A 193 2.32 10.32 5.03
N ARG A 194 3.27 10.94 4.33
CA ARG A 194 3.72 12.33 4.54
C ARG A 194 2.49 13.25 4.67
N ASP A 195 2.42 14.18 5.62
CA ASP A 195 3.48 14.77 6.44
C ASP A 195 3.53 14.22 7.89
N TRP A 196 3.28 12.94 8.08
CA TRP A 196 3.45 12.22 9.36
C TRP A 196 2.99 13.03 10.59
N THR A 197 1.72 13.33 10.67
CA THR A 197 1.15 14.04 11.82
C THR A 197 0.40 13.03 12.68
N PRO A 198 1.03 12.42 13.70
CA PRO A 198 0.37 11.46 14.57
C PRO A 198 -0.66 12.14 15.49
N ASP A 199 -1.55 11.35 16.08
CA ASP A 199 -2.32 11.80 17.23
C ASP A 199 -1.41 12.06 18.44
N ASP A 200 -1.94 12.82 19.41
CA ASP A 200 -1.11 13.31 20.53
C ASP A 200 -0.66 12.18 21.47
N ALA A 201 -1.46 11.12 21.64
CA ALA A 201 -1.12 9.98 22.50
C ALA A 201 0.03 9.17 21.90
N ASN A 202 -0.03 8.86 20.59
CA ASN A 202 1.02 8.13 19.90
C ASN A 202 2.28 8.99 19.72
N ARG A 203 2.15 10.29 19.48
CA ARG A 203 3.29 11.21 19.48
C ARG A 203 4.05 11.16 20.81
N ALA A 204 3.34 11.16 21.94
CA ALA A 204 3.95 11.12 23.26
C ALA A 204 4.75 9.83 23.51
N LYS A 205 4.33 8.68 22.97
CA LYS A 205 5.06 7.42 23.07
C LYS A 205 6.47 7.47 22.45
N PHE A 206 6.63 8.25 21.38
CA PHE A 206 7.90 8.36 20.64
C PHE A 206 8.67 9.64 20.93
N ALA A 207 8.15 10.54 21.78
CA ALA A 207 8.82 11.78 22.15
C ALA A 207 10.18 11.49 22.83
N GLY A 208 11.27 11.93 22.20
CA GLY A 208 12.62 11.69 22.70
C GLY A 208 13.15 10.26 22.53
N ALA A 209 12.41 9.37 21.87
CA ALA A 209 12.91 8.04 21.54
C ALA A 209 14.10 8.16 20.57
N VAL A 210 15.16 7.40 20.85
CA VAL A 210 16.32 7.29 19.95
C VAL A 210 16.09 6.10 19.03
N ILE A 211 15.94 6.37 17.75
CA ILE A 211 15.66 5.36 16.72
C ILE A 211 17.00 4.93 16.10
N PRO A 212 17.32 3.63 16.04
CA PRO A 212 18.51 3.12 15.38
C PRO A 212 18.63 3.59 13.93
N GLU A 213 19.80 4.07 13.55
CA GLU A 213 20.09 4.49 12.18
C GLU A 213 20.32 3.24 11.28
N PRO A 214 19.79 3.19 10.05
CA PRO A 214 20.20 2.17 9.10
C PRO A 214 21.67 2.36 8.73
N ALA A 215 22.40 1.26 8.52
CA ALA A 215 23.81 1.30 8.16
C ALA A 215 24.10 2.10 6.88
N THR A 216 23.09 2.22 6.00
CA THR A 216 23.15 2.90 4.72
C THR A 216 22.65 4.35 4.74
N LEU A 217 22.41 4.95 5.94
CA LEU A 217 21.91 6.33 6.05
C LEU A 217 22.82 7.36 5.34
N PHE A 218 24.12 7.09 5.26
CA PHE A 218 25.12 7.95 4.64
C PHE A 218 25.74 7.31 3.40
N ASP A 219 24.93 6.62 2.60
CA ASP A 219 25.35 6.06 1.33
C ASP A 219 25.83 7.15 0.37
N ASP A 220 26.97 6.93 -0.28
CA ASP A 220 27.61 7.89 -1.20
C ASP A 220 27.21 7.69 -2.67
N TYR A 221 26.46 6.61 -2.94
CA TYR A 221 26.01 6.21 -4.29
C TYR A 221 27.14 5.95 -5.28
N ALA A 222 28.36 5.66 -4.82
CA ALA A 222 29.57 5.60 -5.63
C ALA A 222 29.45 4.63 -6.82
N THR A 223 28.77 3.50 -6.64
CA THR A 223 28.57 2.51 -7.73
C THR A 223 27.28 2.72 -8.53
N ARG A 224 26.47 3.74 -8.22
CA ARG A 224 25.14 4.00 -8.80
C ARG A 224 25.02 5.41 -9.37
N PRO A 225 25.85 5.79 -10.34
CA PRO A 225 25.96 7.19 -10.80
C PRO A 225 24.80 7.66 -11.67
N ALA A 226 23.92 6.74 -12.11
CA ALA A 226 22.94 7.05 -13.15
C ALA A 226 21.74 7.88 -12.65
N ALA A 227 21.18 7.55 -11.50
CA ALA A 227 19.93 8.15 -11.03
C ALA A 227 19.98 8.65 -9.58
N LEU A 228 20.63 7.93 -8.66
CA LEU A 228 20.63 8.28 -7.24
C LEU A 228 21.32 9.60 -6.91
N PRO A 229 22.46 9.99 -7.48
CA PRO A 229 23.09 11.29 -7.18
C PRO A 229 22.24 12.50 -7.54
N GLU A 230 21.38 12.39 -8.55
CA GLU A 230 20.48 13.45 -9.01
C GLU A 230 19.19 13.52 -8.19
N ASN A 231 18.84 12.44 -7.53
CA ASN A 231 17.60 12.31 -6.79
C ASN A 231 17.56 13.24 -5.57
N GLU A 232 16.38 13.81 -5.30
CA GLU A 232 16.15 14.71 -4.17
C GLU A 232 15.51 14.02 -2.97
N GLN A 233 14.91 12.81 -3.13
CA GLN A 233 14.21 12.12 -2.04
C GLN A 233 15.16 11.56 -0.98
N THR A 234 16.02 12.39 -0.41
CA THR A 234 16.94 12.02 0.66
C THR A 234 16.61 12.75 1.95
N ILE A 235 16.90 12.11 3.10
CA ILE A 235 16.80 12.73 4.42
C ILE A 235 17.57 14.06 4.44
N ALA A 236 18.73 14.11 3.77
CA ALA A 236 19.56 15.28 3.72
C ALA A 236 18.92 16.47 2.97
N ARG A 237 18.26 16.20 1.82
CA ARG A 237 17.89 17.25 0.84
C ARG A 237 16.45 17.71 0.92
N ASP A 238 15.48 16.80 1.19
CA ASP A 238 14.08 17.07 0.86
C ASP A 238 13.13 17.24 2.05
N LEU A 239 13.51 16.84 3.27
CA LEU A 239 12.66 17.05 4.44
C LEU A 239 12.50 18.55 4.73
N THR A 240 11.23 19.00 4.77
CA THR A 240 10.86 20.41 4.96
C THR A 240 10.60 20.74 6.43
N ARG A 241 10.45 22.02 6.76
CA ARG A 241 10.02 22.48 8.09
C ARG A 241 8.70 21.86 8.51
N ARG A 242 7.77 21.65 7.58
CA ARG A 242 6.50 20.97 7.82
C ARG A 242 6.69 19.51 8.23
N ASP A 243 7.52 18.80 7.50
CA ASP A 243 7.81 17.38 7.77
C ASP A 243 8.36 17.17 9.18
N LEU A 244 9.24 18.06 9.60
CA LEU A 244 9.95 17.99 10.86
C LEU A 244 9.26 18.74 12.01
N LYS A 245 8.03 19.27 11.76
CA LYS A 245 7.22 20.00 12.75
C LYS A 245 7.95 21.18 13.37
N LEU A 246 8.76 21.87 12.57
CA LEU A 246 9.28 23.18 12.94
C LEU A 246 8.16 24.20 12.72
N GLU A 247 7.56 24.62 13.80
CA GLU A 247 6.30 25.35 13.83
C GLU A 247 6.33 26.67 13.03
N PRO A 248 5.32 26.91 12.17
CA PRO A 248 5.12 28.24 11.67
C PRO A 248 4.64 29.16 12.80
N PRO A 249 4.94 30.44 12.75
CA PRO A 249 4.39 31.41 13.70
C PRO A 249 2.86 31.33 13.75
N ALA A 250 2.30 31.48 14.94
CA ALA A 250 0.86 31.55 15.13
C ALA A 250 0.26 32.71 14.30
N GLY A 251 -0.87 32.46 13.63
CA GLY A 251 -1.55 33.48 12.83
C GLY A 251 -0.97 33.74 11.44
N LEU A 252 -0.04 32.91 10.97
CA LEU A 252 0.51 33.02 9.63
C LEU A 252 -0.59 32.89 8.56
N ALA A 253 -0.63 33.83 7.61
CA ALA A 253 -1.57 33.78 6.49
C ALA A 253 -1.36 32.51 5.64
N ALA A 254 -2.41 32.00 4.99
CA ALA A 254 -2.36 30.73 4.23
C ALA A 254 -1.24 30.71 3.18
N LYS A 255 -1.02 31.82 2.46
CA LYS A 255 0.03 31.98 1.45
C LYS A 255 1.44 31.86 2.06
N ASP A 256 1.65 32.51 3.19
CA ASP A 256 2.96 32.50 3.86
C ASP A 256 3.22 31.16 4.53
N ARG A 257 2.18 30.53 5.02
CA ARG A 257 2.19 29.18 5.54
C ARG A 257 2.60 28.17 4.46
N GLN A 258 2.05 28.29 3.28
CA GLN A 258 2.40 27.45 2.14
C GLN A 258 3.87 27.65 1.72
N ARG A 259 4.33 28.92 1.68
CA ARG A 259 5.72 29.25 1.42
C ARG A 259 6.64 28.62 2.45
N TRP A 260 6.34 28.81 3.76
CA TRP A 260 7.11 28.23 4.84
C TRP A 260 7.20 26.69 4.76
N LEU A 261 6.10 26.02 4.37
CA LEU A 261 6.06 24.58 4.19
C LEU A 261 6.97 24.08 3.05
N GLY A 262 7.25 24.93 2.05
CA GLY A 262 8.11 24.61 0.89
C GLY A 262 9.58 25.02 1.04
N GLU A 263 9.96 25.67 2.16
CA GLU A 263 11.33 26.17 2.33
C GLU A 263 12.38 25.05 2.48
N LYS A 264 13.43 25.16 1.65
CA LYS A 264 14.66 24.36 1.68
C LYS A 264 15.84 25.31 1.38
N PRO A 265 17.04 25.06 1.90
CA PRO A 265 17.43 24.18 2.98
C PRO A 265 16.92 24.67 4.34
N MET A 266 17.07 23.82 5.34
CA MET A 266 16.64 24.09 6.71
C MET A 266 17.86 24.31 7.61
N GLU A 267 17.82 25.38 8.37
CA GLU A 267 18.74 25.61 9.47
C GLU A 267 18.09 25.12 10.77
N VAL A 268 18.81 24.34 11.54
CA VAL A 268 18.38 23.81 12.83
C VAL A 268 19.46 24.11 13.84
N GLU A 269 19.07 24.69 14.96
CA GLU A 269 19.92 24.89 16.13
C GLU A 269 19.45 23.99 17.26
N VAL A 270 20.39 23.37 17.95
CA VAL A 270 20.15 22.61 19.18
C VAL A 270 21.04 23.18 20.25
N ASP A 271 20.45 23.62 21.36
CA ASP A 271 21.15 24.27 22.48
C ASP A 271 22.05 25.47 22.04
N GLY A 272 21.55 26.26 21.07
CA GLY A 272 22.24 27.41 20.53
C GLY A 272 23.35 27.10 19.51
N ASN A 273 23.53 25.82 19.15
CA ASN A 273 24.54 25.40 18.17
C ASN A 273 23.88 24.98 16.85
N PRO A 274 24.29 25.55 15.71
CA PRO A 274 23.76 25.17 14.40
C PRO A 274 24.22 23.75 14.03
N LEU A 275 23.27 22.92 13.65
CA LEU A 275 23.56 21.58 13.12
C LEU A 275 23.91 21.64 11.65
N THR A 276 24.99 20.97 11.26
CA THR A 276 25.46 20.90 9.87
C THR A 276 25.85 19.47 9.48
N GLY A 277 26.02 19.22 8.19
CA GLY A 277 26.55 17.95 7.66
C GLY A 277 25.79 16.72 8.20
N LYS A 278 26.53 15.72 8.66
CA LYS A 278 25.96 14.45 9.15
C LYS A 278 25.09 14.62 10.39
N ASP A 279 25.40 15.57 11.27
CA ASP A 279 24.65 15.78 12.51
C ASP A 279 23.26 16.36 12.22
N LEU A 280 23.15 17.24 11.22
CA LEU A 280 21.84 17.72 10.73
C LEU A 280 21.02 16.56 10.10
N VAL A 281 21.65 15.68 9.33
CA VAL A 281 20.97 14.51 8.73
C VAL A 281 20.47 13.56 9.81
N ARG A 282 21.28 13.25 10.84
CA ARG A 282 20.86 12.44 11.99
C ARG A 282 19.69 13.05 12.72
N TRP A 283 19.73 14.35 12.99
CA TRP A 283 18.65 15.05 13.66
C TRP A 283 17.35 14.98 12.83
N LYS A 284 17.43 15.24 11.52
CA LYS A 284 16.29 15.10 10.59
C LYS A 284 15.73 13.68 10.62
N TYR A 285 16.60 12.67 10.56
CA TYR A 285 16.23 11.26 10.63
C TYR A 285 15.45 10.96 11.91
N GLN A 286 15.95 11.35 13.08
CA GLN A 286 15.28 11.12 14.36
C GLN A 286 13.88 11.76 14.39
N ARG A 287 13.76 13.02 13.97
CA ARG A 287 12.48 13.74 13.93
C ARG A 287 11.47 13.08 12.98
N PHE A 288 11.91 12.75 11.78
CA PHE A 288 11.09 12.02 10.80
C PHE A 288 10.61 10.68 11.35
N MET A 289 11.52 9.88 11.88
CA MET A 289 11.22 8.54 12.35
C MET A 289 10.28 8.53 13.56
N GLN A 290 10.45 9.44 14.50
CA GLN A 290 9.55 9.56 15.66
C GLN A 290 8.11 9.80 15.22
N ASP A 291 7.87 10.73 14.30
CA ASP A 291 6.52 11.05 13.82
C ASP A 291 5.98 9.92 12.90
N TYR A 292 6.83 9.31 12.04
CA TYR A 292 6.44 8.20 11.18
C TYR A 292 5.98 6.98 12.00
N LEU A 293 6.78 6.55 12.97
CA LEU A 293 6.48 5.38 13.82
C LEU A 293 5.25 5.63 14.70
N ALA A 294 5.06 6.86 15.17
CA ALA A 294 3.85 7.24 15.89
C ALA A 294 2.59 7.16 15.01
N CYS A 295 2.68 7.52 13.71
CA CYS A 295 1.58 7.30 12.75
C CYS A 295 1.31 5.81 12.52
N VAL A 296 2.35 4.97 12.43
CA VAL A 296 2.23 3.50 12.34
C VAL A 296 1.51 2.95 13.55
N GLN A 297 1.85 3.43 14.76
CA GLN A 297 1.19 3.00 15.99
C GLN A 297 -0.31 3.32 15.97
N GLY A 298 -0.71 4.50 15.51
CA GLY A 298 -2.13 4.85 15.38
C GLY A 298 -2.89 3.96 14.41
N VAL A 299 -2.22 3.49 13.34
CA VAL A 299 -2.81 2.48 12.43
C VAL A 299 -2.98 1.13 13.13
N ASP A 300 -1.97 0.67 13.86
CA ASP A 300 -2.02 -0.61 14.59
C ASP A 300 -3.11 -0.59 15.67
N ASP A 301 -3.23 0.51 16.42
CA ASP A 301 -4.30 0.72 17.41
C ASP A 301 -5.70 0.64 16.75
N GLY A 302 -5.88 1.26 15.57
CA GLY A 302 -7.13 1.19 14.80
C GLY A 302 -7.45 -0.21 14.29
N ILE A 303 -6.44 -0.96 13.86
CA ILE A 303 -6.60 -2.38 13.48
C ILE A 303 -7.06 -3.20 14.68
N GLY A 304 -6.49 -2.97 15.86
CA GLY A 304 -6.93 -3.60 17.10
C GLY A 304 -8.42 -3.41 17.35
N GLN A 305 -8.91 -2.17 17.26
CA GLN A 305 -10.34 -1.85 17.45
C GLN A 305 -11.24 -2.59 16.44
N ILE A 306 -10.82 -2.68 15.18
CA ILE A 306 -11.56 -3.42 14.14
C ILE A 306 -11.60 -4.93 14.44
N LEU A 307 -10.46 -5.52 14.78
CA LEU A 307 -10.38 -6.95 15.09
C LEU A 307 -11.21 -7.32 16.32
N ASP A 308 -11.15 -6.48 17.37
CA ASP A 308 -11.95 -6.67 18.58
C ASP A 308 -13.46 -6.55 18.30
N HIS A 309 -13.84 -5.65 17.38
CA HIS A 309 -15.22 -5.55 16.94
C HIS A 309 -15.67 -6.80 16.18
N LEU A 310 -14.84 -7.35 15.28
CA LEU A 310 -15.18 -8.59 14.57
C LEU A 310 -15.37 -9.76 15.54
N ASP A 311 -14.49 -9.89 16.54
CA ASP A 311 -14.59 -10.93 17.56
C ASP A 311 -15.85 -10.75 18.42
N ALA A 312 -16.11 -9.54 18.91
CA ALA A 312 -17.26 -9.22 19.76
C ALA A 312 -18.62 -9.43 19.05
N GLN A 313 -18.66 -9.27 17.73
CA GLN A 313 -19.87 -9.48 16.92
C GLN A 313 -19.98 -10.90 16.33
N GLY A 314 -19.05 -11.80 16.63
CA GLY A 314 -19.02 -13.15 16.08
C GLY A 314 -18.81 -13.18 14.56
N LEU A 315 -18.11 -12.17 14.02
CA LEU A 315 -17.84 -12.04 12.59
C LEU A 315 -16.45 -12.58 12.20
N ALA A 316 -15.58 -12.83 13.16
CA ALA A 316 -14.18 -13.16 12.91
C ALA A 316 -14.02 -14.43 12.08
N ASP A 317 -14.85 -15.47 12.37
CA ASP A 317 -14.79 -16.76 11.68
C ASP A 317 -15.40 -16.73 10.27
N ASP A 318 -16.20 -15.71 9.97
CA ASP A 318 -16.85 -15.51 8.66
C ASP A 318 -16.17 -14.40 7.83
N THR A 319 -15.08 -13.80 8.32
CA THR A 319 -14.45 -12.64 7.68
C THR A 319 -13.00 -12.91 7.31
N ILE A 320 -12.69 -12.79 6.01
CA ILE A 320 -11.30 -12.73 5.52
C ILE A 320 -10.81 -11.29 5.68
N VAL A 321 -9.77 -11.11 6.49
CA VAL A 321 -9.10 -9.83 6.71
C VAL A 321 -7.77 -9.84 5.94
N ILE A 322 -7.62 -8.90 5.03
CA ILE A 322 -6.40 -8.69 4.24
C ILE A 322 -5.81 -7.34 4.66
N TYR A 323 -4.55 -7.33 5.07
CA TYR A 323 -3.79 -6.12 5.37
C TYR A 323 -2.62 -5.97 4.42
N THR A 324 -2.47 -4.80 3.82
CA THR A 324 -1.31 -4.42 3.00
C THR A 324 -1.19 -2.90 2.87
N THR A 325 -0.25 -2.42 2.06
CA THR A 325 0.00 -1.01 1.75
C THR A 325 0.13 -0.80 0.25
N ASP A 326 -0.04 0.44 -0.20
CA ASP A 326 0.09 0.77 -1.63
C ASP A 326 1.54 0.76 -2.14
N ASN A 327 2.52 1.06 -1.29
CA ASN A 327 3.94 1.09 -1.67
C ASN A 327 4.81 0.58 -0.52
N GLY A 328 6.04 0.16 -0.84
CA GLY A 328 7.12 0.15 0.12
C GLY A 328 7.52 1.58 0.54
N TRP A 329 8.42 1.70 1.49
CA TRP A 329 8.86 2.99 1.99
C TRP A 329 10.29 2.92 2.54
N TYR A 330 11.12 3.93 2.24
CA TYR A 330 12.45 4.04 2.80
C TYR A 330 12.44 4.72 4.17
N LEU A 331 13.10 4.13 5.14
CA LEU A 331 13.25 4.65 6.49
C LEU A 331 14.69 5.10 6.77
N GLY A 332 15.28 5.84 5.83
CA GLY A 332 16.70 6.20 5.85
C GLY A 332 17.60 5.19 5.14
N ASP A 333 17.06 4.07 4.70
CA ASP A 333 17.79 3.10 3.87
C ASP A 333 18.34 3.81 2.64
N LEU A 334 19.61 3.61 2.31
CA LEU A 334 20.32 4.32 1.24
C LEU A 334 20.26 5.86 1.38
N GLY A 335 20.11 6.39 2.60
CA GLY A 335 19.89 7.81 2.85
C GLY A 335 18.55 8.36 2.36
N LEU A 336 17.67 7.50 1.83
CA LEU A 336 16.39 7.86 1.23
C LEU A 336 15.26 7.93 2.27
N TYR A 337 14.22 8.66 1.93
CA TYR A 337 12.86 8.52 2.42
C TYR A 337 11.92 8.50 1.20
N ASP A 338 10.60 8.33 1.39
CA ASP A 338 9.65 8.21 0.28
C ASP A 338 9.77 6.82 -0.42
N LYS A 339 9.43 6.68 -1.70
CA LYS A 339 9.23 5.45 -2.47
C LYS A 339 9.81 5.62 -3.89
N ARG A 340 9.29 4.97 -4.89
CA ARG A 340 9.51 5.05 -6.33
C ARG A 340 10.65 4.19 -6.88
N PHE A 341 11.85 4.24 -6.30
CA PHE A 341 12.94 3.37 -6.76
C PHE A 341 12.67 1.89 -6.46
N MET A 342 13.15 1.03 -7.35
CA MET A 342 12.94 -0.43 -7.28
C MET A 342 13.83 -1.13 -6.24
N TYR A 343 14.53 -0.41 -5.34
CA TYR A 343 15.28 -1.07 -4.26
C TYR A 343 14.34 -1.70 -3.23
N GLU A 344 14.83 -2.73 -2.52
CA GLU A 344 13.99 -3.56 -1.64
C GLU A 344 13.03 -2.79 -0.72
N PRO A 345 13.45 -1.72 0.00
CA PRO A 345 12.52 -1.01 0.89
C PRO A 345 11.37 -0.31 0.16
N GLY A 346 11.61 0.21 -1.05
CA GLY A 346 10.59 0.85 -1.89
C GLY A 346 9.71 -0.14 -2.65
N LEU A 347 10.20 -1.34 -2.90
CA LEU A 347 9.54 -2.39 -3.67
C LEU A 347 8.68 -3.32 -2.82
N ARG A 348 9.16 -3.69 -1.62
CA ARG A 348 8.49 -4.64 -0.72
C ARG A 348 7.31 -4.02 0.00
N THR A 349 6.22 -4.77 0.07
CA THR A 349 5.02 -4.41 0.84
C THR A 349 4.71 -5.49 1.87
N PRO A 350 4.15 -5.15 3.05
CA PRO A 350 3.57 -6.16 3.93
C PRO A 350 2.35 -6.77 3.27
N LEU A 351 2.10 -8.07 3.49
CA LEU A 351 0.84 -8.72 3.15
C LEU A 351 0.52 -9.75 4.23
N LEU A 352 -0.55 -9.49 4.97
CA LEU A 352 -1.08 -10.36 6.02
C LEU A 352 -2.51 -10.73 5.65
N VAL A 353 -2.86 -12.01 5.76
CA VAL A 353 -4.22 -12.50 5.44
C VAL A 353 -4.66 -13.48 6.50
N ARG A 354 -5.84 -13.25 7.11
CA ARG A 354 -6.45 -14.11 8.11
C ARG A 354 -7.93 -14.33 7.78
N GLY A 355 -8.47 -15.47 8.12
CA GLY A 355 -9.93 -15.74 8.03
C GLY A 355 -10.26 -17.18 7.69
N PRO A 356 -11.52 -17.46 7.35
CA PRO A 356 -11.97 -18.81 7.02
C PRO A 356 -11.22 -19.37 5.80
N GLY A 357 -10.79 -20.63 5.90
CA GLY A 357 -10.05 -21.32 4.86
C GLY A 357 -8.58 -20.89 4.69
N ILE A 358 -8.09 -19.99 5.54
CA ILE A 358 -6.69 -19.54 5.57
C ILE A 358 -5.91 -20.38 6.60
N ALA A 359 -4.78 -20.94 6.19
CA ALA A 359 -3.90 -21.66 7.10
C ALA A 359 -3.23 -20.70 8.10
N GLN A 360 -3.22 -21.07 9.38
CA GLN A 360 -2.73 -20.20 10.46
C GLN A 360 -1.22 -20.33 10.64
N GLY A 361 -0.56 -19.22 10.91
CA GLY A 361 0.86 -19.17 11.26
C GLY A 361 1.80 -19.53 10.11
N ILE A 362 1.31 -19.54 8.87
CA ILE A 362 2.15 -19.85 7.71
C ILE A 362 2.89 -18.62 7.19
N THR A 363 4.03 -18.89 6.57
CA THR A 363 4.87 -17.85 5.97
C THR A 363 5.27 -18.27 4.56
N PRO A 364 4.39 -18.09 3.56
CA PRO A 364 4.71 -18.40 2.17
C PRO A 364 5.91 -17.58 1.68
N ASP A 365 6.83 -18.23 0.98
CA ASP A 365 8.03 -17.62 0.40
C ASP A 365 7.89 -17.29 -1.09
N GLN A 366 6.77 -17.69 -1.70
CA GLN A 366 6.43 -17.42 -3.08
C GLN A 366 6.30 -15.92 -3.34
N PHE A 367 6.64 -15.49 -4.56
CA PHE A 367 6.54 -14.09 -4.99
C PHE A 367 5.10 -13.71 -5.28
N VAL A 368 4.63 -12.66 -4.60
CA VAL A 368 3.31 -12.07 -4.77
C VAL A 368 3.48 -10.61 -5.17
N ALA A 369 2.60 -10.09 -5.99
CA ALA A 369 2.58 -8.68 -6.35
C ALA A 369 1.18 -8.08 -6.16
N ASN A 370 1.10 -6.75 -6.08
CA ASN A 370 -0.17 -6.06 -5.85
C ASN A 370 -1.23 -6.32 -6.95
N ILE A 371 -0.84 -6.75 -8.15
CA ILE A 371 -1.76 -7.22 -9.21
C ILE A 371 -2.52 -8.50 -8.81
N ASP A 372 -1.99 -9.27 -7.85
CA ASP A 372 -2.57 -10.54 -7.42
C ASP A 372 -3.72 -10.36 -6.43
N LEU A 373 -3.88 -9.15 -5.87
CA LEU A 373 -4.86 -8.90 -4.82
C LEU A 373 -6.30 -8.93 -5.33
N ALA A 374 -6.58 -8.30 -6.49
CA ALA A 374 -7.91 -8.34 -7.09
C ALA A 374 -8.37 -9.78 -7.40
N PRO A 375 -7.60 -10.61 -8.13
CA PRO A 375 -7.99 -12.00 -8.38
C PRO A 375 -8.09 -12.83 -7.09
N THR A 376 -7.26 -12.56 -6.08
CA THR A 376 -7.35 -13.23 -4.78
C THR A 376 -8.66 -12.91 -4.07
N ILE A 377 -9.04 -11.64 -4.01
CA ILE A 377 -10.31 -11.20 -3.39
C ILE A 377 -11.50 -11.84 -4.10
N LEU A 378 -11.49 -11.90 -5.43
CA LEU A 378 -12.55 -12.55 -6.20
C LEU A 378 -12.60 -14.06 -5.92
N ASP A 379 -11.45 -14.74 -5.90
CA ASP A 379 -11.35 -16.18 -5.70
C ASP A 379 -11.86 -16.60 -4.30
N VAL A 380 -11.37 -15.93 -3.24
CA VAL A 380 -11.82 -16.23 -1.87
C VAL A 380 -13.31 -15.89 -1.65
N ALA A 381 -13.85 -14.97 -2.44
CA ALA A 381 -15.28 -14.63 -2.45
C ALA A 381 -16.12 -15.58 -3.33
N GLY A 382 -15.51 -16.54 -4.02
CA GLY A 382 -16.19 -17.43 -4.97
C GLY A 382 -16.79 -16.71 -6.17
N VAL A 383 -16.11 -15.64 -6.64
CA VAL A 383 -16.53 -14.84 -7.80
C VAL A 383 -15.53 -15.07 -8.95
N PRO A 384 -16.01 -15.33 -10.18
CA PRO A 384 -15.14 -15.60 -11.32
C PRO A 384 -14.14 -14.46 -11.60
N ILE A 385 -12.87 -14.83 -11.82
CA ILE A 385 -11.80 -13.91 -12.18
C ILE A 385 -11.89 -13.59 -13.67
N PRO A 386 -11.99 -12.31 -14.08
CA PRO A 386 -12.01 -11.93 -15.50
C PRO A 386 -10.71 -12.29 -16.22
N ALA A 387 -10.81 -12.65 -17.50
CA ALA A 387 -9.64 -12.93 -18.34
C ALA A 387 -8.72 -11.72 -18.57
N SER A 388 -9.24 -10.50 -18.35
CA SER A 388 -8.44 -9.27 -18.44
C SER A 388 -7.51 -9.03 -17.27
N VAL A 389 -7.65 -9.77 -16.17
CA VAL A 389 -6.78 -9.70 -15.00
C VAL A 389 -5.42 -10.33 -15.33
N GLN A 390 -4.33 -9.62 -15.07
CA GLN A 390 -2.97 -10.08 -15.30
C GLN A 390 -2.34 -10.74 -14.06
N GLY A 391 -2.93 -10.48 -12.87
CA GLY A 391 -2.51 -11.10 -11.62
C GLY A 391 -3.00 -12.54 -11.48
N ARG A 392 -2.42 -13.27 -10.51
CA ARG A 392 -2.77 -14.64 -10.15
C ARG A 392 -3.30 -14.70 -8.71
N SER A 393 -4.40 -15.42 -8.47
CA SER A 393 -4.90 -15.62 -7.11
C SER A 393 -3.88 -16.31 -6.21
N VAL A 394 -3.64 -15.75 -5.02
CA VAL A 394 -2.80 -16.35 -3.99
C VAL A 394 -3.57 -17.30 -3.06
N ALA A 395 -4.85 -17.58 -3.33
CA ALA A 395 -5.68 -18.46 -2.51
C ALA A 395 -5.07 -19.86 -2.28
N PRO A 396 -4.39 -20.51 -3.26
CA PRO A 396 -3.67 -21.75 -3.00
C PRO A 396 -2.59 -21.59 -1.92
N LEU A 397 -1.80 -20.51 -1.98
CA LEU A 397 -0.76 -20.22 -0.99
C LEU A 397 -1.36 -19.98 0.40
N LEU A 398 -2.53 -19.32 0.46
CA LEU A 398 -3.26 -19.08 1.70
C LEU A 398 -3.75 -20.39 2.36
N ARG A 399 -3.98 -21.45 1.59
CA ARG A 399 -4.30 -22.79 2.09
C ARG A 399 -3.05 -23.61 2.45
N GLY A 400 -1.84 -23.05 2.28
CA GLY A 400 -0.57 -23.72 2.51
C GLY A 400 -0.12 -24.62 1.33
N GLU A 401 -0.75 -24.50 0.16
CA GLU A 401 -0.34 -25.22 -1.05
C GLU A 401 0.91 -24.57 -1.66
N GLN A 402 1.69 -25.36 -2.39
CA GLN A 402 2.90 -24.90 -3.09
C GLN A 402 2.82 -25.27 -4.58
N PRO A 403 2.11 -24.49 -5.41
CA PRO A 403 2.01 -24.78 -6.84
C PRO A 403 3.38 -24.74 -7.50
N ALA A 404 3.73 -25.82 -8.24
CA ALA A 404 5.04 -25.95 -8.87
C ALA A 404 5.28 -24.94 -10.01
N ASP A 405 4.22 -24.39 -10.58
CA ASP A 405 4.24 -23.40 -11.66
C ASP A 405 4.16 -21.95 -11.16
N TRP A 406 4.47 -21.71 -9.87
CA TRP A 406 4.42 -20.36 -9.33
C TRP A 406 5.57 -19.50 -9.89
N ARG A 407 5.31 -18.17 -10.01
CA ARG A 407 6.31 -17.24 -10.54
C ARG A 407 7.58 -17.21 -9.69
N THR A 408 8.72 -17.05 -10.34
CA THR A 408 10.05 -16.94 -9.72
C THR A 408 10.66 -15.55 -9.86
N SER A 409 9.93 -14.63 -10.49
CA SER A 409 10.34 -13.24 -10.73
C SER A 409 9.17 -12.28 -10.66
N VAL A 410 9.46 -11.00 -10.40
CA VAL A 410 8.48 -9.91 -10.42
C VAL A 410 8.98 -8.81 -11.34
N TYR A 411 8.10 -8.37 -12.24
CA TYR A 411 8.31 -7.21 -13.11
C TYR A 411 7.86 -5.94 -12.40
N TYR A 412 8.66 -4.87 -12.52
CA TYR A 412 8.39 -3.54 -11.98
C TYR A 412 8.58 -2.49 -13.06
N ARG A 413 7.75 -1.43 -13.06
CA ARG A 413 7.94 -0.28 -13.94
C ARG A 413 7.43 1.01 -13.32
N TYR A 414 8.31 2.00 -13.17
CA TYR A 414 8.02 3.37 -12.79
C TYR A 414 8.13 4.28 -14.02
N TYR A 415 7.08 5.04 -14.33
CA TYR A 415 6.93 5.70 -15.64
C TYR A 415 7.37 7.16 -15.66
N HIS A 416 7.35 7.85 -14.53
CA HIS A 416 7.56 9.30 -14.43
C HIS A 416 9.04 9.68 -14.65
N ASP A 417 9.34 10.64 -15.57
CA ASP A 417 10.71 11.08 -15.85
C ASP A 417 10.82 12.58 -16.24
N PRO A 418 11.46 13.44 -15.45
CA PRO A 418 11.70 13.19 -14.04
C PRO A 418 10.39 13.22 -13.27
N GLY A 419 10.23 12.26 -12.36
CA GLY A 419 9.13 12.26 -11.41
C GLY A 419 9.36 13.26 -10.26
N HIS A 420 8.46 13.25 -9.27
CA HIS A 420 8.67 13.99 -8.04
C HIS A 420 10.03 13.63 -7.44
N HIS A 421 10.68 14.58 -6.78
CA HIS A 421 12.02 14.44 -6.21
C HIS A 421 13.11 14.09 -7.24
N ASN A 422 12.90 14.44 -8.50
CA ASN A 422 13.81 14.15 -9.61
C ASN A 422 14.09 12.64 -9.79
N THR A 423 13.10 11.78 -9.43
CA THR A 423 13.21 10.33 -9.65
C THR A 423 13.15 10.02 -11.13
N ARG A 424 14.04 9.15 -11.60
CA ARG A 424 14.12 8.75 -13.00
C ARG A 424 13.23 7.54 -13.30
N ALA A 425 12.62 7.55 -14.48
CA ALA A 425 11.84 6.40 -14.95
C ALA A 425 12.74 5.19 -15.14
N HIS A 426 12.25 4.03 -14.67
CA HIS A 426 12.98 2.77 -14.74
C HIS A 426 12.02 1.58 -14.72
N TYR A 427 12.50 0.46 -15.25
CA TYR A 427 11.85 -0.83 -15.11
C TYR A 427 12.90 -1.88 -14.76
N GLY A 428 12.44 -3.04 -14.31
CA GLY A 428 13.36 -4.10 -13.97
C GLY A 428 12.67 -5.40 -13.56
N VAL A 429 13.50 -6.35 -13.18
CA VAL A 429 13.08 -7.66 -12.69
C VAL A 429 13.79 -7.97 -11.36
N ARG A 430 13.04 -8.56 -10.44
CA ARG A 430 13.53 -9.10 -9.17
C ARG A 430 13.30 -10.59 -9.14
N THR A 431 14.36 -11.37 -8.94
CA THR A 431 14.36 -12.82 -8.74
C THR A 431 14.73 -13.18 -7.30
N ALA A 432 14.79 -14.45 -6.94
CA ALA A 432 15.18 -14.86 -5.58
C ALA A 432 16.57 -14.34 -5.16
N THR A 433 17.50 -14.22 -6.10
CA THR A 433 18.91 -13.92 -5.82
C THR A 433 19.42 -12.63 -6.40
N HIS A 434 18.77 -12.08 -7.44
CA HIS A 434 19.28 -10.93 -8.16
C HIS A 434 18.18 -9.93 -8.51
N LYS A 435 18.58 -8.70 -8.75
CA LYS A 435 17.74 -7.62 -9.28
C LYS A 435 18.46 -6.92 -10.43
N LEU A 436 17.75 -6.69 -11.54
CA LEU A 436 18.24 -5.92 -12.68
C LEU A 436 17.30 -4.74 -12.92
N ILE A 437 17.85 -3.52 -12.95
CA ILE A 437 17.12 -2.26 -13.14
C ILE A 437 17.64 -1.57 -14.39
N HIS A 438 16.75 -1.04 -15.23
CA HIS A 438 17.06 -0.25 -16.41
C HIS A 438 16.48 1.16 -16.33
N TYR A 439 17.33 2.15 -16.26
CA TYR A 439 16.98 3.57 -16.39
C TYR A 439 17.04 3.98 -17.87
N TRP A 440 15.94 3.75 -18.61
CA TRP A 440 15.96 3.86 -20.08
C TRP A 440 16.26 5.27 -20.61
N LYS A 441 15.89 6.34 -19.89
CA LYS A 441 16.23 7.72 -20.25
C LYS A 441 17.70 8.09 -19.96
N LYS A 442 18.39 7.28 -19.17
CA LYS A 442 19.83 7.41 -18.86
C LYS A 442 20.69 6.39 -19.61
N ALA A 443 20.09 5.46 -20.35
CA ALA A 443 20.76 4.33 -20.96
C ALA A 443 21.67 3.56 -19.98
N ALA A 444 21.24 3.42 -18.73
CA ALA A 444 22.02 2.86 -17.63
C ALA A 444 21.33 1.65 -17.00
N TRP A 445 22.16 0.69 -16.57
CA TRP A 445 21.72 -0.53 -15.89
C TRP A 445 22.34 -0.64 -14.51
N GLU A 446 21.59 -1.23 -13.59
CA GLU A 446 22.09 -1.63 -12.27
C GLU A 446 21.75 -3.11 -12.04
N LEU A 447 22.73 -3.88 -11.61
CA LEU A 447 22.59 -5.32 -11.29
C LEU A 447 23.07 -5.56 -9.85
N TYR A 448 22.25 -6.22 -9.06
CA TYR A 448 22.54 -6.54 -7.64
C TYR A 448 22.44 -8.03 -7.38
N ASP A 449 23.40 -8.57 -6.60
CA ASP A 449 23.32 -9.87 -5.95
C ASP A 449 22.70 -9.68 -4.57
N LEU A 450 21.39 -9.94 -4.45
CA LEU A 450 20.63 -9.72 -3.20
C LEU A 450 21.00 -10.67 -2.06
N VAL A 451 21.78 -11.73 -2.34
CA VAL A 451 22.29 -12.67 -1.33
C VAL A 451 23.56 -12.12 -0.68
N LYS A 452 24.46 -11.58 -1.49
CA LYS A 452 25.73 -11.01 -1.01
C LYS A 452 25.59 -9.56 -0.58
N ASP A 453 24.73 -8.81 -1.26
CA ASP A 453 24.45 -7.39 -1.02
C ASP A 453 22.92 -7.13 -0.88
N PRO A 454 22.33 -7.53 0.24
CA PRO A 454 20.89 -7.35 0.48
C PRO A 454 20.48 -5.87 0.62
N THR A 455 21.44 -4.97 0.75
CA THR A 455 21.23 -3.52 0.86
C THR A 455 21.46 -2.77 -0.45
N GLU A 456 21.82 -3.46 -1.54
CA GLU A 456 21.91 -2.93 -2.90
C GLU A 456 22.86 -1.72 -3.03
N GLN A 457 24.01 -1.80 -2.36
CA GLN A 457 25.04 -0.77 -2.39
C GLN A 457 26.07 -0.98 -3.50
N HIS A 458 26.23 -2.21 -3.99
CA HIS A 458 27.23 -2.59 -4.98
C HIS A 458 26.60 -2.99 -6.31
N ASN A 459 26.61 -2.07 -7.29
CA ASN A 459 26.17 -2.38 -8.64
C ASN A 459 27.28 -3.14 -9.39
N LEU A 460 27.05 -4.42 -9.68
CA LEU A 460 27.97 -5.33 -10.36
C LEU A 460 28.35 -4.88 -11.80
N LEU A 461 27.62 -3.92 -12.36
CA LEU A 461 27.90 -3.36 -13.70
C LEU A 461 28.72 -2.06 -13.65
N PHE A 462 29.10 -1.59 -12.46
CA PHE A 462 29.83 -0.34 -12.31
C PHE A 462 31.30 -0.46 -12.70
N ASP A 463 31.98 -1.50 -12.23
CA ASP A 463 33.36 -1.80 -12.62
C ASP A 463 33.36 -2.63 -13.92
N PRO A 464 33.98 -2.14 -15.02
CA PRO A 464 34.03 -2.90 -16.27
C PRO A 464 34.65 -4.30 -16.15
N ALA A 465 35.66 -4.47 -15.31
CA ALA A 465 36.31 -5.78 -15.12
C ALA A 465 35.37 -6.77 -14.42
N GLU A 466 34.57 -6.32 -13.48
CA GLU A 466 33.54 -7.14 -12.81
C GLU A 466 32.37 -7.44 -13.77
N ALA A 467 31.90 -6.42 -14.50
CA ALA A 467 30.81 -6.55 -15.47
C ALA A 467 31.13 -7.53 -16.59
N GLU A 468 32.38 -7.57 -17.05
CA GLU A 468 32.86 -8.49 -18.10
C GLU A 468 33.17 -9.90 -17.57
N SER A 469 33.12 -10.13 -16.26
CA SER A 469 33.31 -11.47 -15.73
C SER A 469 32.25 -12.44 -16.28
N PRO A 470 32.61 -13.72 -16.58
CA PRO A 470 31.67 -14.66 -17.19
C PRO A 470 30.42 -14.92 -16.36
N GLU A 471 30.48 -14.76 -15.04
CA GLU A 471 29.35 -14.92 -14.12
C GLU A 471 28.37 -13.75 -14.24
N VAL A 472 28.87 -12.51 -14.09
CA VAL A 472 28.06 -11.29 -14.16
C VAL A 472 27.44 -11.12 -15.54
N ALA A 473 28.23 -11.33 -16.60
CA ALA A 473 27.74 -11.23 -17.99
C ALA A 473 26.60 -12.25 -18.27
N ARG A 474 26.71 -13.51 -17.80
CA ARG A 474 25.63 -14.49 -17.94
C ARG A 474 24.39 -14.10 -17.13
N THR A 475 24.57 -13.65 -15.89
CA THR A 475 23.47 -13.20 -15.02
C THR A 475 22.74 -12.01 -15.65
N PHE A 476 23.46 -11.01 -16.12
CA PHE A 476 22.89 -9.87 -16.83
C PHE A 476 22.09 -10.30 -18.06
N ALA A 477 22.66 -11.14 -18.93
CA ALA A 477 21.97 -11.64 -20.13
C ALA A 477 20.69 -12.42 -19.78
N SER A 478 20.74 -13.29 -18.77
CA SER A 478 19.58 -14.06 -18.31
C SER A 478 18.47 -13.18 -17.78
N LEU A 479 18.79 -12.19 -16.91
CA LEU A 479 17.79 -11.29 -16.34
C LEU A 479 17.22 -10.32 -17.39
N ARG A 480 18.02 -9.90 -18.35
CA ARG A 480 17.54 -9.11 -19.48
C ARG A 480 16.53 -9.89 -20.33
N SER A 481 16.82 -11.16 -20.63
CA SER A 481 15.86 -12.04 -21.32
C SER A 481 14.60 -12.26 -20.50
N GLU A 482 14.71 -12.34 -19.17
CA GLU A 482 13.56 -12.45 -18.29
C GLU A 482 12.69 -11.16 -18.30
N ILE A 483 13.32 -9.98 -18.34
CA ILE A 483 12.58 -8.71 -18.53
C ILE A 483 11.81 -8.75 -19.86
N GLU A 484 12.46 -9.12 -20.97
CA GLU A 484 11.83 -9.21 -22.30
C GLU A 484 10.67 -10.21 -22.31
N ARG A 485 10.82 -11.35 -21.64
CA ARG A 485 9.76 -12.35 -21.46
C ARG A 485 8.55 -11.78 -20.68
N LEU A 486 8.80 -11.09 -19.55
CA LEU A 486 7.76 -10.51 -18.70
C LEU A 486 7.05 -9.35 -19.40
N GLN A 487 7.78 -8.53 -20.15
CA GLN A 487 7.18 -7.48 -20.98
C GLN A 487 6.23 -8.07 -22.02
N ALA A 488 6.62 -9.15 -22.68
CA ALA A 488 5.74 -9.86 -23.61
C ALA A 488 4.54 -10.52 -22.92
N GLU A 489 4.75 -11.17 -21.77
CA GLU A 489 3.68 -11.81 -20.98
C GLU A 489 2.63 -10.79 -20.51
N PHE A 490 3.07 -9.63 -20.01
CA PHE A 490 2.19 -8.59 -19.50
C PHE A 490 1.78 -7.55 -20.55
N GLU A 491 2.15 -7.77 -21.83
CA GLU A 491 1.82 -6.89 -22.95
C GLU A 491 2.32 -5.44 -22.74
N ASP A 492 3.55 -5.29 -22.20
CA ASP A 492 4.21 -4.00 -22.05
C ASP A 492 5.00 -3.66 -23.32
N ASP A 493 4.37 -2.98 -24.25
CA ASP A 493 4.90 -2.56 -25.54
C ASP A 493 5.68 -1.22 -25.49
N GLY A 494 5.96 -0.71 -24.29
CA GLY A 494 6.60 0.58 -24.09
C GLY A 494 5.63 1.76 -24.04
N LEU A 495 4.31 1.53 -24.07
CA LEU A 495 3.30 2.59 -23.89
C LEU A 495 3.60 3.41 -22.63
N TYR A 496 3.36 4.71 -22.70
CA TYR A 496 3.66 5.68 -21.63
C TYR A 496 5.16 5.89 -21.30
N ALA A 497 6.08 5.43 -22.14
CA ALA A 497 7.50 5.80 -22.02
C ALA A 497 7.75 7.29 -22.31
N ASP A 498 6.84 7.93 -23.05
CA ASP A 498 6.86 9.36 -23.34
C ASP A 498 5.73 10.06 -22.54
N PRO A 499 6.03 11.12 -21.74
CA PRO A 499 5.02 11.91 -21.05
C PRO A 499 3.90 12.46 -21.94
N GLN A 500 4.14 12.70 -23.21
CA GLN A 500 3.11 13.16 -24.17
C GLN A 500 2.02 12.11 -24.43
N THR A 501 2.29 10.84 -24.14
CA THR A 501 1.34 9.74 -24.30
C THR A 501 0.54 9.46 -23.03
N TRP A 502 0.79 10.18 -21.92
CA TRP A 502 0.10 9.95 -20.68
C TRP A 502 -1.38 10.34 -20.77
N PRO A 503 -2.28 9.59 -20.12
CA PRO A 503 -3.68 9.95 -20.05
C PRO A 503 -3.87 11.34 -19.41
N PRO A 504 -4.88 12.11 -19.86
CA PRO A 504 -5.16 13.43 -19.30
C PRO A 504 -5.69 13.37 -17.88
N GLY A 505 -5.62 14.50 -17.20
CA GLY A 505 -6.13 14.69 -15.85
C GLY A 505 -5.10 14.42 -14.77
N THR A 506 -5.41 14.84 -13.55
CA THR A 506 -4.58 14.64 -12.36
C THR A 506 -5.45 14.38 -11.14
N VAL A 507 -4.95 13.53 -10.23
CA VAL A 507 -5.64 13.23 -8.97
C VAL A 507 -5.39 14.29 -7.88
N ASP A 508 -4.37 15.12 -8.05
CA ASP A 508 -4.03 16.25 -7.17
C ASP A 508 -4.53 17.60 -7.71
N GLY A 509 -5.27 17.57 -8.84
CA GLY A 509 -5.89 18.75 -9.45
C GLY A 509 -7.11 19.23 -8.66
N PRO A 510 -7.72 20.34 -9.11
CA PRO A 510 -8.97 20.78 -8.51
C PRO A 510 -9.99 19.65 -8.65
N PHE A 511 -10.45 19.16 -7.51
CA PHE A 511 -11.60 18.25 -7.47
C PHE A 511 -12.83 19.04 -7.91
N ASP A 512 -13.77 18.37 -8.59
CA ASP A 512 -15.09 18.95 -8.82
C ASP A 512 -15.61 19.50 -7.49
N GLU A 513 -15.94 20.78 -7.44
CA GLU A 513 -16.41 21.43 -6.21
C GLU A 513 -17.64 20.68 -5.68
N LYS A 514 -17.44 19.91 -4.61
CA LYS A 514 -18.53 19.22 -3.94
C LYS A 514 -19.19 20.18 -2.95
N GLN A 515 -20.51 20.21 -2.94
CA GLN A 515 -21.27 21.04 -2.01
C GLN A 515 -20.90 20.70 -0.56
N PRO A 516 -20.45 21.67 0.26
CA PRO A 516 -20.17 21.42 1.67
C PRO A 516 -21.46 21.10 2.44
N LEU A 517 -21.50 19.95 3.11
CA LEU A 517 -22.59 19.51 3.98
C LEU A 517 -22.31 19.83 5.47
N GLY A 518 -21.19 20.51 5.74
CA GLY A 518 -20.77 20.95 7.07
C GLY A 518 -20.10 19.87 7.92
N MET A 519 -19.96 20.19 9.21
CA MET A 519 -19.46 19.23 10.21
C MET A 519 -20.52 18.16 10.49
N LYS A 520 -20.06 16.91 10.58
CA LYS A 520 -20.90 15.75 10.82
C LYS A 520 -20.27 14.83 11.86
N SER A 521 -21.11 14.15 12.62
CA SER A 521 -20.68 12.96 13.37
C SER A 521 -20.35 11.80 12.42
N VAL A 522 -19.64 10.80 12.92
CA VAL A 522 -19.32 9.57 12.15
C VAL A 522 -20.59 8.90 11.62
N ALA A 523 -21.63 8.77 12.47
CA ALA A 523 -22.91 8.15 12.08
C ALA A 523 -23.62 8.92 10.96
N GLU A 524 -23.69 10.26 11.05
CA GLU A 524 -24.28 11.10 10.01
C GLU A 524 -23.47 11.05 8.71
N ALA A 525 -22.13 10.95 8.80
CA ALA A 525 -21.25 10.86 7.64
C ALA A 525 -21.43 9.51 6.90
N ILE A 526 -21.54 8.41 7.63
CA ILE A 526 -21.84 7.09 7.05
C ILE A 526 -23.27 7.07 6.45
N ALA A 527 -24.23 7.71 7.08
CA ALA A 527 -25.56 7.82 6.49
C ALA A 527 -25.53 8.59 5.15
N ALA A 528 -24.74 9.67 5.07
CA ALA A 528 -24.54 10.45 3.84
C ALA A 528 -23.72 9.71 2.76
N SER A 529 -23.03 8.63 3.10
CA SER A 529 -22.18 7.85 2.18
C SER A 529 -22.96 6.86 1.28
N ALA A 530 -24.26 6.65 1.56
CA ALA A 530 -25.13 5.82 0.73
C ALA A 530 -25.47 6.51 -0.60
N ARG A 531 -25.56 5.72 -1.68
CA ARG A 531 -26.02 6.17 -3.01
C ARG A 531 -27.53 6.13 -3.12
#